data_3045222ff1143c0bb613afef56f1cc5f
#
_entry.id   3045222ff1143c0bb613afef56f1cc5f
#
_cell.length_a   1.000
_cell.length_b   1.000
_cell.length_c   1.000
_cell.angle_alpha   90.00
_cell.angle_beta   90.00
_cell.angle_gamma   90.00
#
_symmetry.space_group_name_H-M   'P 1'
#
loop_
_entity.id
_entity.type
_entity.pdbx_description
1 polymer ?
#
loop_
_entity_poly.entity_id
_entity_poly.type
_entity_poly.pdbx_seq_one_letter_code
_entity_poly.pdbx_strand_id
1 'polypeptide(L)'
;DRSHNQNLFINYNFLKLFSKFHPSIIHLFIQNGKNRIFANIFTINVKGLKGYSTNKLYSFLISFFEFKFLYLTNAFITNVRSFSITEPLNLDSLISKISIDNKINFVVVPDVLYESLDHSNKDYIKIEVEEDMYLSLDSSWNDFESYKLSLKTKYRKKIKSIFNKSKNVEIRELSKIDLSNYKSEIQILFNNVIKSNKFQGPTFNTETFADLIKEHESFKVFGYF
;
A
#
# COMPACT_ATOMS: atom_id res chain seq x y z
N ASP A 1 24.59 -14.59 -2.18
CA ASP A 1 23.89 -13.55 -1.40
C ASP A 1 22.39 -13.81 -1.36
N ARG A 2 21.96 -14.64 -0.40
CA ARG A 2 20.55 -15.02 -0.26
C ARG A 2 19.66 -13.96 0.43
N SER A 3 20.27 -12.91 0.98
CA SER A 3 19.54 -11.87 1.72
C SER A 3 18.75 -10.89 0.82
N HIS A 4 19.13 -10.73 -0.44
CA HIS A 4 18.41 -9.85 -1.39
C HIS A 4 17.19 -10.50 -2.05
N ASN A 5 17.03 -11.82 -1.94
CA ASN A 5 15.94 -12.55 -2.58
C ASN A 5 14.64 -12.61 -1.75
N GLN A 6 14.60 -12.02 -0.56
CA GLN A 6 13.46 -12.15 0.35
C GLN A 6 12.46 -10.99 0.30
N ASN A 7 12.80 -9.86 -0.31
CA ASN A 7 11.84 -8.75 -0.39
C ASN A 7 10.94 -8.92 -1.62
N LEU A 8 9.75 -9.45 -1.40
CA LEU A 8 8.73 -9.64 -2.44
C LEU A 8 8.37 -8.33 -3.17
N PHE A 9 8.48 -7.19 -2.48
CA PHE A 9 8.06 -5.89 -3.00
C PHE A 9 9.06 -5.24 -3.97
N ILE A 10 10.21 -5.87 -4.20
CA ILE A 10 11.14 -5.55 -5.30
C ILE A 10 11.29 -6.71 -6.29
N ASN A 11 10.57 -7.81 -6.08
CA ASN A 11 10.58 -8.94 -7.00
C ASN A 11 9.69 -8.62 -8.21
N TYR A 12 10.30 -8.64 -9.41
CA TYR A 12 9.59 -8.31 -10.64
C TYR A 12 8.36 -9.20 -10.89
N ASN A 13 8.47 -10.51 -10.66
CA ASN A 13 7.37 -11.44 -10.91
C ASN A 13 6.19 -11.17 -9.96
N PHE A 14 6.47 -10.93 -8.67
CA PHE A 14 5.45 -10.55 -7.70
C PHE A 14 4.75 -9.25 -8.10
N LEU A 15 5.51 -8.22 -8.42
CA LEU A 15 4.95 -6.91 -8.79
C LEU A 15 4.19 -6.96 -10.12
N LYS A 16 4.63 -7.80 -11.07
CA LYS A 16 3.92 -8.03 -12.32
C LYS A 16 2.56 -8.70 -12.11
N LEU A 17 2.49 -9.71 -11.23
CA LEU A 17 1.21 -10.33 -10.85
C LEU A 17 0.30 -9.32 -10.16
N PHE A 18 0.85 -8.56 -9.21
CA PHE A 18 0.14 -7.55 -8.47
C PHE A 18 -0.44 -6.45 -9.38
N SER A 19 0.28 -6.08 -10.43
CA SER A 19 -0.13 -5.03 -11.38
C SER A 19 -1.13 -5.49 -12.44
N LYS A 20 -1.23 -6.80 -12.68
CA LYS A 20 -1.99 -7.39 -13.80
C LYS A 20 -3.45 -6.95 -13.86
N PHE A 21 -4.10 -6.75 -12.72
CA PHE A 21 -5.52 -6.44 -12.63
C PHE A 21 -5.82 -4.95 -12.39
N HIS A 22 -4.83 -4.07 -12.53
CA HIS A 22 -4.96 -2.63 -12.29
C HIS A 22 -4.68 -1.81 -13.56
N PRO A 23 -5.53 -1.90 -14.60
CA PRO A 23 -5.25 -1.29 -15.90
C PRO A 23 -5.23 0.25 -15.89
N SER A 24 -5.84 0.87 -14.89
CA SER A 24 -5.85 2.34 -14.70
C SER A 24 -4.57 2.88 -14.08
N ILE A 25 -3.63 2.00 -13.71
CA ILE A 25 -2.37 2.37 -13.07
C ILE A 25 -1.22 1.93 -13.95
N ILE A 26 -0.33 2.86 -14.25
CA ILE A 26 0.92 2.52 -14.94
C ILE A 26 1.94 2.10 -13.88
N HIS A 27 2.43 0.89 -14.00
CA HIS A 27 3.44 0.32 -13.13
C HIS A 27 4.81 0.49 -13.78
N LEU A 28 5.72 1.16 -13.08
CA LEU A 28 7.06 1.43 -13.55
C LEU A 28 8.07 0.59 -12.76
N PHE A 29 8.90 -0.12 -13.50
CA PHE A 29 10.10 -0.77 -12.98
C PHE A 29 11.30 0.02 -13.47
N ILE A 30 11.88 0.80 -12.59
CA ILE A 30 12.97 1.71 -12.91
C ILE A 30 14.28 1.03 -12.50
N GLN A 31 15.18 0.88 -13.47
CA GLN A 31 16.53 0.43 -13.22
C GLN A 31 17.51 1.52 -13.66
N ASN A 32 18.38 1.93 -12.75
CA ASN A 32 19.45 2.88 -12.99
C ASN A 32 20.74 2.34 -12.34
N GLY A 33 21.62 1.80 -13.15
CA GLY A 33 22.77 1.05 -12.65
C GLY A 33 22.31 -0.19 -11.86
N LYS A 34 22.77 -0.29 -10.62
CA LYS A 34 22.32 -1.33 -9.68
C LYS A 34 21.06 -0.94 -8.89
N ASN A 35 20.67 0.32 -8.96
CA ASN A 35 19.47 0.79 -8.28
C ASN A 35 18.21 0.29 -8.96
N ARG A 36 17.23 -0.08 -8.17
CA ARG A 36 15.90 -0.54 -8.62
C ARG A 36 14.84 0.19 -7.82
N ILE A 37 13.85 0.75 -8.50
CA ILE A 37 12.72 1.41 -7.87
C ILE A 37 11.46 0.94 -8.58
N PHE A 38 10.48 0.50 -7.83
CA PHE A 38 9.12 0.32 -8.33
C PHE A 38 8.36 1.62 -8.09
N ALA A 39 7.55 2.04 -9.04
CA ALA A 39 6.73 3.24 -8.92
C ALA A 39 5.38 3.05 -9.62
N ASN A 40 4.42 3.86 -9.24
CA ASN A 40 3.08 3.85 -9.81
C ASN A 40 2.72 5.23 -10.36
N ILE A 41 2.12 5.27 -11.55
CA ILE A 41 1.47 6.47 -12.06
C ILE A 41 -0.03 6.21 -12.08
N PHE A 42 -0.80 7.09 -11.45
CA PHE A 42 -2.25 7.03 -11.39
C PHE A 42 -2.86 8.43 -11.44
N THR A 43 -4.13 8.48 -11.83
CA THR A 43 -4.89 9.73 -11.89
C THR A 43 -5.85 9.80 -10.72
N ILE A 44 -5.82 10.92 -10.00
CA ILE A 44 -6.81 11.22 -8.95
C ILE A 44 -7.79 12.25 -9.50
N ASN A 45 -9.05 11.90 -9.48
CA ASN A 45 -10.13 12.84 -9.71
C ASN A 45 -10.46 13.55 -8.40
N VAL A 46 -10.44 14.88 -8.41
CA VAL A 46 -10.65 15.70 -7.21
C VAL A 46 -12.04 15.54 -6.60
N LYS A 47 -12.99 14.91 -7.31
CA LYS A 47 -14.28 14.47 -6.70
C LYS A 47 -14.08 13.64 -5.43
N GLY A 48 -12.98 12.89 -5.33
CA GLY A 48 -12.61 12.14 -4.13
C GLY A 48 -12.18 13.01 -2.95
N LEU A 49 -11.86 14.30 -3.17
CA LEU A 49 -11.40 15.23 -2.14
C LEU A 49 -12.53 16.06 -1.49
N LYS A 50 -13.79 15.76 -1.76
CA LYS A 50 -14.96 16.50 -1.23
C LYS A 50 -14.97 16.64 0.29
N GLY A 51 -14.32 15.74 1.01
CA GLY A 51 -14.22 15.78 2.47
C GLY A 51 -13.25 16.84 3.04
N TYR A 52 -12.40 17.43 2.20
CA TYR A 52 -11.35 18.36 2.63
C TYR A 52 -11.66 19.84 2.34
N SER A 53 -12.69 20.14 1.55
CA SER A 53 -13.09 21.51 1.25
C SER A 53 -14.40 21.88 1.94
N THR A 54 -14.37 22.94 2.74
CA THR A 54 -15.56 23.55 3.36
C THR A 54 -16.34 24.42 2.37
N ASN A 55 -15.74 24.85 1.26
CA ASN A 55 -16.35 25.70 0.25
C ASN A 55 -16.90 24.86 -0.90
N LYS A 56 -18.24 24.76 -0.97
CA LYS A 56 -18.97 23.96 -1.98
C LYS A 56 -18.71 24.43 -3.42
N LEU A 57 -18.57 25.74 -3.66
CA LEU A 57 -18.31 26.30 -5.00
C LEU A 57 -16.90 25.94 -5.48
N TYR A 58 -15.92 26.07 -4.61
CA TYR A 58 -14.53 25.72 -4.90
C TYR A 58 -14.38 24.22 -5.16
N SER A 59 -15.03 23.37 -4.35
CA SER A 59 -15.03 21.92 -4.55
C SER A 59 -15.73 21.48 -5.83
N PHE A 60 -16.74 22.23 -6.29
CA PHE A 60 -17.39 21.99 -7.57
C PHE A 60 -16.46 22.32 -8.74
N LEU A 61 -15.83 23.48 -8.73
CA LEU A 61 -14.88 23.90 -9.80
C LEU A 61 -13.69 22.97 -9.91
N ILE A 62 -13.09 22.56 -8.78
CA ILE A 62 -11.97 21.63 -8.75
C ILE A 62 -12.36 20.20 -9.19
N SER A 63 -13.65 19.82 -9.06
CA SER A 63 -14.11 18.48 -9.41
C SER A 63 -13.98 18.11 -10.89
N PHE A 64 -13.72 19.09 -11.76
CA PHE A 64 -13.47 18.87 -13.19
C PHE A 64 -12.00 18.62 -13.52
N PHE A 65 -11.09 18.81 -12.57
CA PHE A 65 -9.67 18.59 -12.80
C PHE A 65 -9.25 17.18 -12.39
N GLU A 66 -8.43 16.60 -13.21
CA GLU A 66 -7.75 15.35 -12.95
C GLU A 66 -6.25 15.61 -12.83
N PHE A 67 -5.65 15.06 -11.78
CA PHE A 67 -4.22 15.20 -11.55
C PHE A 67 -3.55 13.84 -11.64
N LYS A 68 -2.47 13.80 -12.42
CA LYS A 68 -1.65 12.63 -12.58
C LYS A 68 -0.50 12.65 -11.58
N PHE A 69 -0.43 11.62 -10.77
CA PHE A 69 0.56 11.44 -9.72
C PHE A 69 1.59 10.38 -10.12
N LEU A 70 2.85 10.68 -9.88
CA LEU A 70 3.92 9.68 -9.81
C LEU A 70 4.20 9.41 -8.33
N TYR A 71 3.91 8.21 -7.88
CA TYR A 71 4.20 7.73 -6.54
C TYR A 71 5.41 6.81 -6.58
N LEU A 72 6.51 7.23 -5.97
CA LEU A 72 7.74 6.46 -5.92
C LEU A 72 7.66 5.46 -4.77
N THR A 73 7.55 4.24 -5.05
CA THR A 73 7.31 2.99 -4.33
C THR A 73 5.93 2.40 -4.65
N ASN A 74 5.42 1.48 -3.82
CA ASN A 74 4.14 0.83 -4.03
C ASN A 74 2.99 1.71 -3.47
N ALA A 75 2.07 2.12 -4.33
CA ALA A 75 0.93 2.96 -3.96
C ALA A 75 -0.19 2.21 -3.22
N PHE A 76 -0.18 0.87 -3.21
CA PHE A 76 -1.23 0.07 -2.56
C PHE A 76 -0.88 -0.39 -1.16
N ILE A 77 0.41 -0.41 -0.83
CA ILE A 77 0.90 -0.90 0.46
C ILE A 77 1.83 0.17 1.01
N THR A 78 1.43 0.80 2.10
CA THR A 78 2.22 1.83 2.77
C THR A 78 3.42 1.22 3.48
N ASN A 79 4.48 2.00 3.66
CA ASN A 79 5.70 1.65 4.39
C ASN A 79 6.43 0.37 3.94
N VAL A 80 6.24 -0.01 2.69
CA VAL A 80 6.94 -1.15 2.11
C VAL A 80 8.06 -0.64 1.21
N ARG A 81 9.28 -1.10 1.48
CA ARG A 81 10.43 -0.81 0.63
C ARG A 81 10.29 -1.54 -0.71
N SER A 82 9.76 -0.85 -1.72
CA SER A 82 9.70 -1.33 -3.10
C SER A 82 10.86 -0.76 -3.93
N PHE A 83 12.03 -0.64 -3.31
CA PHE A 83 13.25 -0.14 -3.93
C PHE A 83 14.51 -0.80 -3.33
N SER A 84 15.58 -0.76 -4.10
CA SER A 84 16.94 -1.10 -3.68
C SER A 84 17.87 -0.05 -4.22
N ILE A 85 18.44 0.79 -3.34
CA ILE A 85 19.41 1.83 -3.69
C ILE A 85 20.75 1.41 -3.11
N THR A 86 21.70 1.17 -3.99
CA THR A 86 23.06 0.68 -3.66
C THR A 86 24.15 1.61 -4.18
N GLU A 87 23.79 2.57 -5.01
CA GLU A 87 24.68 3.55 -5.63
C GLU A 87 24.04 4.95 -5.52
N PRO A 88 24.82 6.04 -5.52
CA PRO A 88 24.26 7.39 -5.54
C PRO A 88 23.24 7.56 -6.65
N LEU A 89 22.07 8.10 -6.33
CA LEU A 89 20.97 8.29 -7.26
C LEU A 89 20.60 9.76 -7.35
N ASN A 90 20.68 10.31 -8.55
CA ASN A 90 20.09 11.62 -8.83
C ASN A 90 18.60 11.47 -9.09
N LEU A 91 17.82 11.64 -8.03
CA LEU A 91 16.37 11.46 -8.07
C LEU A 91 15.68 12.48 -8.99
N ASP A 92 16.15 13.72 -9.03
CA ASP A 92 15.53 14.78 -9.84
C ASP A 92 15.66 14.51 -11.33
N SER A 93 16.84 14.08 -11.76
CA SER A 93 17.05 13.68 -13.15
C SER A 93 16.12 12.53 -13.54
N LEU A 94 15.93 11.56 -12.66
CA LEU A 94 15.03 10.43 -12.86
C LEU A 94 13.57 10.89 -12.94
N ILE A 95 13.13 11.70 -11.98
CA ILE A 95 11.78 12.25 -11.92
C ILE A 95 11.49 13.10 -13.16
N SER A 96 12.42 13.99 -13.53
CA SER A 96 12.25 14.87 -14.68
C SER A 96 12.01 14.09 -15.96
N LYS A 97 12.79 13.03 -16.20
CA LYS A 97 12.61 12.16 -17.37
C LYS A 97 11.24 11.49 -17.39
N ILE A 98 10.84 10.87 -16.26
CA ILE A 98 9.54 10.19 -16.16
C ILE A 98 8.39 11.19 -16.30
N SER A 99 8.52 12.38 -15.72
CA SER A 99 7.47 13.40 -15.70
C SER A 99 7.20 13.98 -17.09
N ILE A 100 8.22 14.21 -17.89
CA ILE A 100 8.08 14.69 -19.27
C ILE A 100 7.33 13.66 -20.11
N ASP A 101 7.76 12.41 -20.06
CA ASP A 101 7.20 11.31 -20.87
C ASP A 101 5.73 11.03 -20.52
N ASN A 102 5.33 11.23 -19.25
CA ASN A 102 4.01 10.85 -18.73
C ASN A 102 3.10 12.02 -18.37
N LYS A 103 3.53 13.28 -18.55
CA LYS A 103 2.76 14.49 -18.19
C LYS A 103 2.30 14.46 -16.72
N ILE A 104 3.24 14.26 -15.79
CA ILE A 104 3.00 14.19 -14.38
C ILE A 104 2.74 15.58 -13.80
N ASN A 105 1.72 15.73 -12.95
CA ASN A 105 1.41 16.96 -12.25
C ASN A 105 2.06 17.00 -10.87
N PHE A 106 2.08 15.87 -10.16
CA PHE A 106 2.62 15.75 -8.81
C PHE A 106 3.48 14.51 -8.67
N VAL A 107 4.57 14.65 -7.92
CA VAL A 107 5.44 13.54 -7.54
C VAL A 107 5.37 13.37 -6.03
N VAL A 108 5.13 12.15 -5.59
CA VAL A 108 5.12 11.77 -4.18
C VAL A 108 6.33 10.89 -3.91
N VAL A 109 7.19 11.36 -3.02
CA VAL A 109 8.36 10.63 -2.53
C VAL A 109 8.06 10.25 -1.08
N PRO A 110 7.73 8.98 -0.78
CA PRO A 110 7.53 8.54 0.58
C PRO A 110 8.81 8.68 1.43
N ASP A 111 8.65 8.93 2.72
CA ASP A 111 9.73 9.08 3.69
C ASP A 111 10.72 7.91 3.65
N VAL A 112 10.21 6.68 3.60
CA VAL A 112 11.00 5.46 3.51
C VAL A 112 12.00 5.45 2.33
N LEU A 113 11.65 6.10 1.21
CA LEU A 113 12.56 6.30 0.08
C LEU A 113 13.42 7.54 0.29
N TYR A 114 12.81 8.65 0.72
CA TYR A 114 13.47 9.93 0.91
C TYR A 114 14.65 9.83 1.88
N GLU A 115 14.49 9.12 3.00
CA GLU A 115 15.54 8.87 3.99
C GLU A 115 16.73 8.07 3.43
N SER A 116 16.53 7.33 2.32
CA SER A 116 17.57 6.54 1.65
C SER A 116 18.35 7.32 0.61
N LEU A 117 18.02 8.60 0.39
CA LEU A 117 18.62 9.48 -0.60
C LEU A 117 19.57 10.48 0.05
N ASP A 118 20.54 10.95 -0.73
CA ASP A 118 21.40 12.05 -0.31
C ASP A 118 20.61 13.37 -0.40
N HIS A 119 20.39 14.01 0.75
CA HIS A 119 19.43 15.13 0.92
C HIS A 119 19.98 16.47 0.39
N SER A 120 20.33 16.55 -0.86
CA SER A 120 20.77 17.82 -1.47
C SER A 120 19.60 18.67 -2.02
N ASN A 121 18.36 18.15 -2.01
CA ASN A 121 17.26 18.75 -2.74
C ASN A 121 16.35 19.62 -1.87
N LYS A 122 16.25 20.91 -2.22
CA LYS A 122 15.48 21.92 -1.51
C LYS A 122 14.04 22.10 -2.02
N ASP A 123 13.65 21.41 -3.09
CA ASP A 123 12.42 21.72 -3.83
C ASP A 123 11.22 20.85 -3.44
N TYR A 124 11.35 19.98 -2.41
CA TYR A 124 10.25 19.17 -1.92
C TYR A 124 9.52 19.82 -0.76
N ILE A 125 8.18 19.77 -0.82
CA ILE A 125 7.32 20.18 0.29
C ILE A 125 7.06 18.94 1.15
N LYS A 126 7.51 18.97 2.41
CA LYS A 126 7.17 17.92 3.37
C LYS A 126 5.70 18.06 3.77
N ILE A 127 4.94 16.98 3.59
CA ILE A 127 3.56 16.86 4.04
C ILE A 127 3.52 15.75 5.08
N GLU A 128 3.07 16.08 6.29
CA GLU A 128 2.81 15.08 7.32
C GLU A 128 1.42 14.49 7.10
N VAL A 129 1.37 13.18 7.02
CA VAL A 129 0.15 12.37 6.94
C VAL A 129 -0.07 11.65 8.27
N GLU A 130 -1.12 10.85 8.35
CA GLU A 130 -1.37 10.03 9.54
C GLU A 130 -0.19 9.09 9.82
N GLU A 131 0.15 8.94 11.11
CA GLU A 131 1.22 8.06 11.56
C GLU A 131 0.86 6.60 11.29
N ASP A 132 1.83 5.83 10.82
CA ASP A 132 1.68 4.40 10.70
C ASP A 132 1.80 3.71 12.06
N MET A 133 0.96 2.71 12.27
CA MET A 133 1.04 1.89 13.47
C MET A 133 1.85 0.64 13.19
N TYR A 134 2.86 0.40 14.02
CA TYR A 134 3.64 -0.84 13.98
C TYR A 134 3.73 -1.46 15.37
N LEU A 135 3.85 -2.76 15.40
CA LEU A 135 4.08 -3.53 16.62
C LEU A 135 5.46 -4.18 16.55
N SER A 136 6.37 -3.74 17.41
CA SER A 136 7.64 -4.44 17.61
C SER A 136 7.38 -5.71 18.41
N LEU A 137 7.72 -6.86 17.84
CA LEU A 137 7.59 -8.14 18.54
C LEU A 137 8.74 -8.29 19.54
N ASP A 138 8.40 -8.44 20.81
CA ASP A 138 9.36 -8.72 21.86
C ASP A 138 9.79 -10.19 21.79
N SER A 139 11.09 -10.45 21.90
CA SER A 139 11.65 -11.80 21.85
C SER A 139 11.17 -12.73 22.97
N SER A 140 10.64 -12.16 24.05
CA SER A 140 10.04 -12.91 25.17
C SER A 140 8.63 -13.43 24.87
N TRP A 141 7.99 -12.96 23.78
CA TRP A 141 6.65 -13.42 23.41
C TRP A 141 6.75 -14.70 22.54
N ASN A 142 6.70 -15.85 23.22
CA ASN A 142 6.76 -17.14 22.53
C ASN A 142 5.42 -17.55 21.92
N ASP A 143 4.31 -16.97 22.42
CA ASP A 143 2.93 -17.25 22.00
C ASP A 143 2.02 -16.06 22.28
N PHE A 144 0.74 -16.18 21.88
CA PHE A 144 -0.25 -15.15 22.10
C PHE A 144 -0.56 -14.91 23.59
N GLU A 145 -0.45 -15.93 24.45
CA GLU A 145 -0.70 -15.78 25.89
C GLU A 145 0.40 -14.96 26.55
N SER A 146 1.67 -15.19 26.22
CA SER A 146 2.80 -14.39 26.73
C SER A 146 2.67 -12.93 26.29
N TYR A 147 2.31 -12.67 25.02
CA TYR A 147 1.96 -11.32 24.55
C TYR A 147 0.82 -10.71 25.37
N LYS A 148 -0.29 -11.43 25.55
CA LYS A 148 -1.47 -10.96 26.31
C LYS A 148 -1.11 -10.61 27.75
N LEU A 149 -0.27 -11.42 28.39
CA LEU A 149 0.18 -11.18 29.78
C LEU A 149 1.05 -9.93 29.88
N SER A 150 1.84 -9.58 28.89
CA SER A 150 2.66 -8.35 28.87
C SER A 150 1.82 -7.07 28.80
N LEU A 151 0.57 -7.14 28.36
CA LEU A 151 -0.29 -5.98 28.21
C LEU A 151 -0.81 -5.45 29.55
N LYS A 152 -1.08 -4.13 29.59
CA LYS A 152 -1.81 -3.51 30.71
C LYS A 152 -3.20 -4.13 30.87
N THR A 153 -3.70 -4.19 32.10
CA THR A 153 -5.00 -4.80 32.44
C THR A 153 -6.16 -4.32 31.58
N LYS A 154 -6.18 -3.04 31.20
CA LYS A 154 -7.20 -2.46 30.30
C LYS A 154 -7.23 -3.19 28.95
N TYR A 155 -6.09 -3.46 28.35
CA TYR A 155 -5.99 -4.11 27.04
C TYR A 155 -6.28 -5.60 27.13
N ARG A 156 -5.86 -6.29 28.21
CA ARG A 156 -6.25 -7.69 28.47
C ARG A 156 -7.77 -7.86 28.54
N LYS A 157 -8.48 -6.92 29.24
CA LYS A 157 -9.95 -6.92 29.29
C LYS A 157 -10.55 -6.72 27.89
N LYS A 158 -9.98 -5.83 27.07
CA LYS A 158 -10.42 -5.60 25.69
C LYS A 158 -10.27 -6.86 24.81
N ILE A 159 -9.12 -7.52 24.89
CA ILE A 159 -8.87 -8.80 24.20
C ILE A 159 -9.89 -9.84 24.60
N LYS A 160 -10.11 -10.05 25.92
CA LYS A 160 -11.12 -10.99 26.42
C LYS A 160 -12.52 -10.68 25.87
N SER A 161 -12.88 -9.40 25.82
CA SER A 161 -14.17 -8.98 25.24
C SER A 161 -14.26 -9.30 23.74
N ILE A 162 -13.20 -9.09 22.97
CA ILE A 162 -13.14 -9.42 21.55
C ILE A 162 -13.35 -10.92 21.35
N PHE A 163 -12.58 -11.77 22.05
CA PHE A 163 -12.72 -13.22 21.98
C PHE A 163 -14.14 -13.71 22.34
N ASN A 164 -14.75 -13.11 23.36
CA ASN A 164 -16.12 -13.47 23.72
C ASN A 164 -17.15 -13.10 22.66
N LYS A 165 -16.94 -11.97 21.96
CA LYS A 165 -17.85 -11.53 20.88
C LYS A 165 -17.65 -12.32 19.59
N SER A 166 -16.44 -12.83 19.37
CA SER A 166 -16.09 -13.58 18.13
C SER A 166 -16.22 -15.09 18.27
N LYS A 167 -16.80 -15.60 19.36
CA LYS A 167 -16.95 -17.06 19.58
C LYS A 167 -17.67 -17.80 18.44
N ASN A 168 -18.58 -17.12 17.75
CA ASN A 168 -19.38 -17.69 16.68
C ASN A 168 -18.84 -17.32 15.29
N VAL A 169 -17.66 -16.67 15.24
CA VAL A 169 -17.02 -16.29 13.98
C VAL A 169 -16.09 -17.42 13.56
N GLU A 170 -16.36 -18.01 12.42
CA GLU A 170 -15.44 -18.95 11.77
C GLU A 170 -14.30 -18.17 11.11
N ILE A 171 -13.06 -18.53 11.41
CA ILE A 171 -11.87 -17.95 10.79
C ILE A 171 -11.18 -19.06 10.02
N ARG A 172 -11.01 -18.89 8.72
CA ARG A 172 -10.30 -19.87 7.89
C ARG A 172 -9.40 -19.20 6.85
N GLU A 173 -8.31 -19.89 6.52
CA GLU A 173 -7.48 -19.53 5.39
C GLU A 173 -8.22 -19.88 4.09
N LEU A 174 -8.32 -18.90 3.18
CA LEU A 174 -9.04 -19.07 1.92
C LEU A 174 -8.14 -19.71 0.87
N SER A 175 -8.63 -20.79 0.27
CA SER A 175 -8.02 -21.41 -0.88
C SER A 175 -8.26 -20.61 -2.16
N LYS A 176 -7.57 -20.98 -3.24
CA LYS A 176 -7.83 -20.39 -4.57
C LYS A 176 -9.29 -20.59 -5.02
N ILE A 177 -9.90 -21.74 -4.68
CA ILE A 177 -11.30 -22.02 -5.00
C ILE A 177 -12.21 -21.07 -4.22
N ASP A 178 -11.96 -20.89 -2.93
CA ASP A 178 -12.72 -19.95 -2.10
C ASP A 178 -12.62 -18.52 -2.65
N LEU A 179 -11.42 -18.07 -3.03
CA LEU A 179 -11.23 -16.73 -3.61
C LEU A 179 -11.96 -16.55 -4.94
N SER A 180 -12.07 -17.62 -5.73
CA SER A 180 -12.87 -17.60 -6.96
C SER A 180 -14.37 -17.50 -6.66
N ASN A 181 -14.84 -18.29 -5.68
CA ASN A 181 -16.25 -18.33 -5.30
C ASN A 181 -16.72 -17.03 -4.64
N TYR A 182 -15.88 -16.42 -3.80
CA TYR A 182 -16.19 -15.17 -3.07
C TYR A 182 -15.64 -13.91 -3.73
N LYS A 183 -15.21 -13.98 -4.99
CA LYS A 183 -14.58 -12.87 -5.71
C LYS A 183 -15.37 -11.57 -5.62
N SER A 184 -16.67 -11.64 -5.88
CA SER A 184 -17.55 -10.46 -5.89
C SER A 184 -17.73 -9.89 -4.50
N GLU A 185 -17.93 -10.75 -3.51
CA GLU A 185 -18.12 -10.38 -2.10
C GLU A 185 -16.87 -9.72 -1.54
N ILE A 186 -15.69 -10.28 -1.80
CA ILE A 186 -14.40 -9.72 -1.38
C ILE A 186 -14.22 -8.32 -1.97
N GLN A 187 -14.52 -8.14 -3.26
CA GLN A 187 -14.42 -6.83 -3.90
C GLN A 187 -15.43 -5.83 -3.32
N ILE A 188 -16.66 -6.27 -3.03
CA ILE A 188 -17.66 -5.42 -2.38
C ILE A 188 -17.20 -4.98 -0.99
N LEU A 189 -16.71 -5.91 -0.17
CA LEU A 189 -16.17 -5.61 1.16
C LEU A 189 -15.02 -4.60 1.09
N PHE A 190 -14.08 -4.81 0.18
CA PHE A 190 -12.98 -3.87 -0.06
C PHE A 190 -13.49 -2.48 -0.46
N ASN A 191 -14.41 -2.42 -1.42
CA ASN A 191 -15.00 -1.16 -1.87
C ASN A 191 -15.77 -0.43 -0.77
N ASN A 192 -16.42 -1.15 0.15
CA ASN A 192 -17.11 -0.55 1.29
C ASN A 192 -16.12 0.13 2.25
N VAL A 193 -14.97 -0.49 2.49
CA VAL A 193 -13.89 0.13 3.29
C VAL A 193 -13.38 1.40 2.61
N ILE A 194 -13.08 1.34 1.30
CA ILE A 194 -12.61 2.51 0.54
C ILE A 194 -13.63 3.65 0.57
N LYS A 195 -14.92 3.35 0.35
CA LYS A 195 -15.99 4.38 0.37
C LYS A 195 -16.15 5.06 1.72
N SER A 196 -15.80 4.39 2.80
CA SER A 196 -15.85 4.97 4.16
C SER A 196 -14.72 5.97 4.42
N ASN A 197 -13.65 5.92 3.63
CA ASN A 197 -12.51 6.81 3.77
C ASN A 197 -12.75 8.15 3.06
N LYS A 198 -12.23 9.24 3.65
CA LYS A 198 -12.31 10.59 3.07
C LYS A 198 -11.48 10.72 1.79
N PHE A 199 -10.38 9.99 1.70
CA PHE A 199 -9.49 9.96 0.54
C PHE A 199 -9.73 8.67 -0.26
N GLN A 200 -10.03 8.83 -1.53
CA GLN A 200 -10.22 7.71 -2.45
C GLN A 200 -9.05 7.69 -3.45
N GLY A 201 -8.05 6.89 -3.15
CA GLY A 201 -6.99 6.55 -4.07
C GLY A 201 -7.45 5.56 -5.17
N PRO A 202 -6.51 5.03 -5.96
CA PRO A 202 -6.83 4.02 -6.97
C PRO A 202 -7.43 2.78 -6.30
N THR A 203 -8.51 2.25 -6.91
CA THR A 203 -9.20 1.06 -6.39
C THR A 203 -8.37 -0.18 -6.63
N PHE A 204 -8.13 -0.94 -5.58
CA PHE A 204 -7.46 -2.23 -5.67
C PHE A 204 -8.40 -3.30 -6.22
N ASN A 205 -7.93 -4.13 -7.16
CA ASN A 205 -8.68 -5.28 -7.66
C ASN A 205 -8.27 -6.55 -6.91
N THR A 206 -9.21 -7.10 -6.16
CA THR A 206 -8.98 -8.27 -5.29
C THR A 206 -8.76 -9.58 -6.05
N GLU A 207 -8.98 -9.63 -7.37
CA GLU A 207 -8.63 -10.78 -8.22
C GLU A 207 -7.15 -11.15 -8.12
N THR A 208 -6.30 -10.16 -7.84
CA THR A 208 -4.87 -10.37 -7.61
C THR A 208 -4.57 -11.40 -6.51
N PHE A 209 -5.43 -11.53 -5.51
CA PHE A 209 -5.21 -12.45 -4.38
C PHE A 209 -5.14 -13.91 -4.81
N ALA A 210 -5.95 -14.33 -5.79
CA ALA A 210 -5.95 -15.71 -6.27
C ALA A 210 -4.64 -16.08 -7.00
N ASP A 211 -4.08 -15.14 -7.75
CA ASP A 211 -2.78 -15.35 -8.41
C ASP A 211 -1.62 -15.29 -7.39
N LEU A 212 -1.69 -14.39 -6.41
CA LEU A 212 -0.68 -14.27 -5.35
C LEU A 212 -0.59 -15.53 -4.48
N ILE A 213 -1.72 -16.11 -4.07
CA ILE A 213 -1.74 -17.37 -3.31
C ILE A 213 -1.12 -18.52 -4.13
N LYS A 214 -1.36 -18.53 -5.43
CA LYS A 214 -0.83 -19.60 -6.30
C LYS A 214 0.68 -19.52 -6.45
N GLU A 215 1.21 -18.31 -6.61
CA GLU A 215 2.61 -18.11 -6.98
C GLU A 215 3.53 -17.85 -5.76
N HIS A 216 2.95 -17.56 -4.60
CA HIS A 216 3.70 -17.20 -3.39
C HIS A 216 3.12 -17.87 -2.15
N GLU A 217 3.78 -18.90 -1.63
CA GLU A 217 3.36 -19.67 -0.43
C GLU A 217 3.24 -18.80 0.84
N SER A 218 4.02 -17.73 0.91
CA SER A 218 3.96 -16.79 2.05
C SER A 218 2.76 -15.84 2.02
N PHE A 219 2.04 -15.76 0.90
CA PHE A 219 0.85 -14.92 0.78
C PHE A 219 -0.39 -15.70 1.16
N LYS A 220 -1.11 -15.21 2.17
CA LYS A 220 -2.29 -15.87 2.72
C LYS A 220 -3.44 -14.89 2.84
N VAL A 221 -4.65 -15.37 2.60
CA VAL A 221 -5.88 -14.60 2.80
C VAL A 221 -6.76 -15.33 3.81
N PHE A 222 -7.22 -14.62 4.83
CA PHE A 222 -8.11 -15.17 5.85
C PHE A 222 -9.50 -14.57 5.71
N GLY A 223 -10.53 -15.43 5.72
CA GLY A 223 -11.92 -15.04 5.77
C GLY A 223 -12.50 -15.19 7.18
N TYR A 224 -13.39 -14.27 7.53
CA TYR A 224 -14.17 -14.28 8.78
C TYR A 224 -15.63 -14.42 8.40
N PHE A 225 -16.32 -15.46 8.89
CA PHE A 225 -17.68 -15.83 8.52
C PHE A 225 -18.62 -15.85 9.73
#